data_b651ad3a24b593819cb2a81139e17b6c
#
_entry.id   b651ad3a24b593819cb2a81139e17b6c
#
_cell.length_a   1.000
_cell.length_b   1.000
_cell.length_c   1.000
_cell.angle_alpha   90.00
_cell.angle_beta   90.00
_cell.angle_gamma   90.00
#
_symmetry.space_group_name_H-M   'P 1'
#
loop_
_entity.id
_entity.type
_entity.pdbx_description
1 polymer ?
#
loop_
_entity_poly.entity_id
_entity_poly.type
_entity_poly.pdbx_seq_one_letter_code
_entity_poly.pdbx_strand_id
1 'polypeptide(L)'
;MTADWYVHIEEDTRITQRAEGVELKLHRWMLVGTHLIGQDEAEAVAAAEDAALHYVPRVLARHAKPGDEPARHALLAQDGAWVVIVRQRQRECHIRVTTARLMHTREEKEAPPKSLKEKFRSAVEGPPLPAEPWTWTPRGKADRV
;
A
#
# COMPACT_ATOMS: atom_id res chain seq x y z
N MET A 1 6.63 -22.40 12.28
CA MET A 1 6.28 -20.99 12.52
C MET A 1 5.00 -20.66 11.79
N THR A 2 4.01 -20.23 12.52
CA THR A 2 2.77 -19.70 11.95
C THR A 2 3.02 -18.24 11.53
N ALA A 3 2.72 -17.91 10.29
CA ALA A 3 2.85 -16.54 9.80
C ALA A 3 1.57 -15.76 10.09
N ASP A 4 1.73 -14.50 10.40
CA ASP A 4 0.60 -13.61 10.61
C ASP A 4 -0.07 -13.24 9.30
N TRP A 5 -1.38 -13.22 9.29
CA TRP A 5 -2.21 -12.84 8.17
C TRP A 5 -2.79 -11.44 8.35
N TYR A 6 -2.84 -10.70 7.26
CA TYR A 6 -3.33 -9.34 7.19
C TYR A 6 -4.39 -9.20 6.12
N VAL A 7 -5.24 -8.22 6.29
CA VAL A 7 -6.12 -7.72 5.24
C VAL A 7 -5.61 -6.35 4.81
N HIS A 8 -5.35 -6.19 3.53
CA HIS A 8 -4.95 -4.93 2.91
C HIS A 8 -6.15 -4.31 2.21
N ILE A 9 -6.38 -3.03 2.46
CA ILE A 9 -7.40 -2.25 1.77
C ILE A 9 -6.71 -1.11 1.02
N GLU A 10 -6.91 -1.07 -0.27
CA GLU A 10 -6.44 -0.01 -1.15
C GLU A 10 -7.62 0.76 -1.70
N GLU A 11 -7.51 2.07 -1.76
CA GLU A 11 -8.47 2.95 -2.40
C GLU A 11 -7.86 3.59 -3.64
N ASP A 12 -8.68 3.74 -4.70
CA ASP A 12 -8.33 4.57 -5.84
C ASP A 12 -8.54 6.03 -5.46
N THR A 13 -7.46 6.80 -5.45
CA THR A 13 -7.48 8.22 -5.14
C THR A 13 -7.19 9.06 -6.37
N ARG A 14 -7.94 10.14 -6.53
CA ARG A 14 -7.66 11.14 -7.55
C ARG A 14 -6.56 12.08 -7.07
N ILE A 15 -5.56 12.27 -7.93
CA ILE A 15 -4.48 13.21 -7.70
C ILE A 15 -4.50 14.22 -8.84
N THR A 16 -4.43 15.50 -8.49
CA THR A 16 -4.23 16.56 -9.46
C THR A 16 -2.75 16.91 -9.52
N GLN A 17 -2.14 16.76 -10.68
CA GLN A 17 -0.74 17.11 -10.91
C GLN A 17 -0.66 18.15 -12.03
N ARG A 18 0.07 19.23 -11.78
CA ARG A 18 0.39 20.22 -12.82
C ARG A 18 1.73 19.88 -13.46
N ALA A 19 1.73 19.70 -14.76
CA ALA A 19 2.93 19.54 -15.57
C ALA A 19 2.83 20.46 -16.80
N GLU A 20 3.83 21.29 -17.01
CA GLU A 20 3.93 22.21 -18.16
C GLU A 20 2.69 23.09 -18.39
N GLY A 21 2.08 23.56 -17.31
CA GLY A 21 0.88 24.40 -17.36
C GLY A 21 -0.43 23.65 -17.60
N VAL A 22 -0.37 22.34 -17.76
CA VAL A 22 -1.56 21.48 -17.92
C VAL A 22 -1.88 20.78 -16.61
N GLU A 23 -3.16 20.82 -16.22
CA GLU A 23 -3.67 20.10 -15.07
C GLU A 23 -4.04 18.67 -15.45
N LEU A 24 -3.33 17.69 -14.87
CA LEU A 24 -3.60 16.28 -15.08
C LEU A 24 -4.35 15.71 -13.88
N LYS A 25 -5.47 15.05 -14.16
CA LYS A 25 -6.22 14.28 -13.17
C LYS A 25 -5.80 12.82 -13.28
N LEU A 26 -5.06 12.35 -12.28
CA LEU A 26 -4.56 11.00 -12.22
C LEU A 26 -5.31 10.18 -11.17
N HIS A 27 -5.44 8.90 -11.42
CA HIS A 27 -5.93 7.92 -10.45
C HIS A 27 -4.77 7.11 -9.91
N ARG A 28 -4.74 6.91 -8.61
CA ARG A 28 -3.69 6.14 -7.95
C ARG A 28 -4.28 5.26 -6.86
N TRP A 29 -3.90 4.00 -6.86
CA TRP A 29 -4.19 3.09 -5.78
C TRP A 29 -3.31 3.41 -4.58
N MET A 30 -3.92 3.65 -3.44
CA MET A 30 -3.23 3.90 -2.18
C MET A 30 -3.63 2.87 -1.15
N LEU A 31 -2.66 2.30 -0.48
CA LEU A 31 -2.90 1.46 0.68
C LEU A 31 -3.43 2.34 1.82
N VAL A 32 -4.69 2.12 2.19
CA VAL A 32 -5.36 2.91 3.23
C VAL A 32 -5.52 2.15 4.55
N GLY A 33 -5.37 0.84 4.53
CA GLY A 33 -5.46 0.03 5.73
C GLY A 33 -4.70 -1.28 5.58
N THR A 34 -4.02 -1.66 6.66
CA THR A 34 -3.40 -2.97 6.85
C THR A 34 -3.81 -3.45 8.23
N HIS A 35 -4.62 -4.50 8.28
CA HIS A 35 -5.19 -4.99 9.52
C HIS A 35 -4.67 -6.38 9.82
N LEU A 36 -4.06 -6.54 10.99
CA LEU A 36 -3.66 -7.84 11.49
C LEU A 36 -4.91 -8.65 11.86
N ILE A 37 -5.06 -9.82 11.27
CA ILE A 37 -6.19 -10.72 11.56
C ILE A 37 -5.79 -11.80 12.55
N GLY A 38 -4.66 -12.45 12.34
CA GLY A 38 -4.18 -13.54 13.16
C GLY A 38 -3.38 -14.54 12.36
N GLN A 39 -3.35 -15.76 12.80
CA GLN A 39 -2.54 -16.84 12.21
C GLN A 39 -3.35 -17.77 11.30
N ASP A 40 -4.64 -17.57 11.19
CA ASP A 40 -5.55 -18.41 10.41
C ASP A 40 -5.89 -17.73 9.07
N GLU A 41 -5.54 -18.40 7.97
CA GLU A 41 -5.86 -17.95 6.62
C GLU A 41 -7.38 -17.84 6.39
N ALA A 42 -8.16 -18.79 6.91
CA ALA A 42 -9.61 -18.76 6.73
C ALA A 42 -10.25 -17.54 7.40
N GLU A 43 -9.76 -17.13 8.56
CA GLU A 43 -10.19 -15.90 9.22
C GLU A 43 -9.83 -14.66 8.42
N ALA A 44 -8.64 -14.64 7.81
CA ALA A 44 -8.22 -13.53 6.94
C ALA A 44 -9.09 -13.43 5.69
N VAL A 45 -9.42 -14.56 5.06
CA VAL A 45 -10.31 -14.61 3.90
C VAL A 45 -11.71 -14.10 4.27
N ALA A 46 -12.25 -14.53 5.41
CA ALA A 46 -13.54 -14.07 5.90
C ALA A 46 -13.53 -12.56 6.23
N ALA A 47 -12.45 -12.06 6.81
CA ALA A 47 -12.29 -10.64 7.11
C ALA A 47 -12.17 -9.80 5.83
N ALA A 48 -11.50 -10.30 4.80
CA ALA A 48 -11.42 -9.64 3.50
C ALA A 48 -12.79 -9.55 2.83
N GLU A 49 -13.58 -10.62 2.88
CA GLU A 49 -14.95 -10.63 2.38
C GLU A 49 -15.82 -9.60 3.14
N ASP A 50 -15.74 -9.58 4.45
CA ASP A 50 -16.47 -8.61 5.28
C ASP A 50 -16.09 -7.17 4.90
N ALA A 51 -14.81 -6.88 4.72
CA ALA A 51 -14.33 -5.57 4.28
C ALA A 51 -14.86 -5.24 2.87
N ALA A 52 -14.84 -6.19 1.94
CA ALA A 52 -15.37 -5.99 0.59
C ALA A 52 -16.85 -5.65 0.59
N LEU A 53 -17.61 -6.23 1.50
CA LEU A 53 -19.05 -6.03 1.59
C LEU A 53 -19.46 -4.78 2.38
N HIS A 54 -18.65 -4.32 3.32
CA HIS A 54 -19.07 -3.30 4.28
C HIS A 54 -18.15 -2.09 4.40
N TYR A 55 -16.90 -2.18 3.97
CA TYR A 55 -15.98 -1.05 4.06
C TYR A 55 -16.46 0.13 3.24
N VAL A 56 -16.54 1.31 3.85
CA VAL A 56 -16.91 2.55 3.17
C VAL A 56 -15.67 3.37 2.88
N PRO A 57 -15.38 3.70 1.59
CA PRO A 57 -14.25 4.54 1.24
C PRO A 57 -14.29 5.90 1.95
N ARG A 58 -13.11 6.41 2.30
CA ARG A 58 -12.98 7.66 3.06
C ARG A 58 -13.66 8.86 2.39
N VAL A 59 -13.57 8.93 1.06
CA VAL A 59 -14.19 10.01 0.29
C VAL A 59 -15.72 9.98 0.44
N LEU A 60 -16.32 8.80 0.39
CA LEU A 60 -17.76 8.64 0.54
C LEU A 60 -18.18 8.83 2.00
N ALA A 61 -17.44 8.31 2.95
CA ALA A 61 -17.71 8.46 4.38
C ALA A 61 -17.71 9.94 4.82
N ARG A 62 -16.79 10.73 4.26
CA ARG A 62 -16.68 12.16 4.56
C ARG A 62 -17.93 12.96 4.15
N HIS A 63 -18.64 12.52 3.13
CA HIS A 63 -19.83 13.19 2.60
C HIS A 63 -21.12 12.43 2.90
N ALA A 64 -21.06 11.38 3.67
CA ALA A 64 -22.23 10.58 4.03
C ALA A 64 -23.17 11.37 4.95
N LYS A 65 -24.46 11.24 4.68
CA LYS A 65 -25.52 11.75 5.57
C LYS A 65 -26.17 10.58 6.31
N PRO A 66 -26.75 10.82 7.50
CA PRO A 66 -27.48 9.76 8.21
C PRO A 66 -28.51 9.07 7.32
N GLY A 67 -28.48 7.75 7.28
CA GLY A 67 -29.37 6.93 6.46
C GLY A 67 -28.89 6.67 5.03
N ASP A 68 -27.75 7.21 4.62
CA ASP A 68 -27.17 6.91 3.32
C ASP A 68 -26.68 5.46 3.25
N GLU A 69 -27.08 4.76 2.20
CA GLU A 69 -26.57 3.44 1.86
C GLU A 69 -25.98 3.47 0.44
N PRO A 70 -24.65 3.41 0.28
CA PRO A 70 -24.05 3.46 -1.04
C PRO A 70 -24.35 2.19 -1.85
N ALA A 71 -24.50 2.35 -3.14
CA ALA A 71 -24.54 1.22 -4.05
C ALA A 71 -23.16 0.55 -4.09
N ARG A 72 -23.14 -0.77 -4.16
CA ARG A 72 -21.90 -1.56 -4.08
C ARG A 72 -21.93 -2.72 -5.07
N HIS A 73 -20.85 -2.85 -5.82
CA HIS A 73 -20.57 -4.01 -6.66
C HIS A 73 -19.27 -4.64 -6.16
N ALA A 74 -19.37 -5.77 -5.50
CA ALA A 74 -18.22 -6.51 -4.99
C ALA A 74 -17.89 -7.66 -5.95
N LEU A 75 -16.71 -7.62 -6.56
CA LEU A 75 -16.24 -8.58 -7.54
C LEU A 75 -15.07 -9.36 -6.94
N LEU A 76 -15.19 -10.69 -6.92
CA LEU A 76 -14.10 -11.56 -6.51
C LEU A 76 -13.29 -11.98 -7.74
N ALA A 77 -12.03 -11.56 -7.79
CA ALA A 77 -11.11 -11.93 -8.86
C ALA A 77 -10.60 -13.37 -8.69
N GLN A 78 -10.08 -13.95 -9.76
CA GLN A 78 -9.55 -15.32 -9.75
C GLN A 78 -8.40 -15.54 -8.78
N ASP A 79 -7.60 -14.50 -8.53
CA ASP A 79 -6.50 -14.53 -7.57
C ASP A 79 -6.93 -14.39 -6.09
N GLY A 80 -8.25 -14.28 -5.85
CA GLY A 80 -8.80 -14.09 -4.51
C GLY A 80 -8.89 -12.64 -4.04
N ALA A 81 -8.43 -11.69 -4.82
CA ALA A 81 -8.59 -10.27 -4.52
C ALA A 81 -10.04 -9.82 -4.76
N TRP A 82 -10.54 -8.96 -3.89
CA TRP A 82 -11.81 -8.29 -4.09
C TRP A 82 -11.58 -6.94 -4.76
N VAL A 83 -12.34 -6.67 -5.82
CA VAL A 83 -12.43 -5.35 -6.44
C VAL A 83 -13.84 -4.86 -6.25
N VAL A 84 -13.99 -3.73 -5.58
CA VAL A 84 -15.30 -3.24 -5.17
C VAL A 84 -15.50 -1.84 -5.72
N ILE A 85 -16.64 -1.64 -6.36
CA ILE A 85 -17.08 -0.33 -6.85
C ILE A 85 -18.16 0.15 -5.90
N VAL A 86 -17.93 1.30 -5.28
CA VAL A 86 -18.89 1.90 -4.34
C VAL A 86 -19.32 3.26 -4.90
N ARG A 87 -20.62 3.47 -4.97
CA ARG A 87 -21.19 4.70 -5.54
C ARG A 87 -22.21 5.32 -4.61
N GLN A 88 -22.08 6.62 -4.41
CA GLN A 88 -23.01 7.43 -3.64
C GLN A 88 -23.12 8.83 -4.26
N ARG A 89 -24.33 9.28 -4.60
CA ARG A 89 -24.58 10.63 -5.10
C ARG A 89 -23.61 11.10 -6.18
N GLN A 90 -23.53 10.40 -7.29
CA GLN A 90 -22.65 10.68 -8.43
C GLN A 90 -21.14 10.61 -8.12
N ARG A 91 -20.76 10.18 -6.93
CA ARG A 91 -19.37 9.87 -6.59
C ARG A 91 -19.17 8.37 -6.66
N GLU A 92 -18.11 7.99 -7.32
CA GLU A 92 -17.70 6.60 -7.46
C GLU A 92 -16.31 6.44 -6.87
N CYS A 93 -16.13 5.39 -6.09
CA CYS A 93 -14.85 5.05 -5.51
C CYS A 93 -14.59 3.56 -5.72
N HIS A 94 -13.35 3.22 -6.02
CA HIS A 94 -12.92 1.84 -6.18
C HIS A 94 -12.06 1.45 -5.00
N ILE A 95 -12.29 0.25 -4.48
CA ILE A 95 -11.44 -0.34 -3.45
C ILE A 95 -10.98 -1.73 -3.88
N ARG A 96 -9.79 -2.08 -3.41
CA ARG A 96 -9.25 -3.42 -3.56
C ARG A 96 -8.97 -3.98 -2.18
N VAL A 97 -9.46 -5.17 -1.93
CA VAL A 97 -9.24 -5.89 -0.66
C VAL A 97 -8.51 -7.18 -0.95
N THR A 98 -7.36 -7.36 -0.31
CA THR A 98 -6.52 -8.53 -0.47
C THR A 98 -6.10 -9.08 0.88
N THR A 99 -5.87 -10.40 0.93
CA THR A 99 -5.21 -11.03 2.06
C THR A 99 -3.71 -11.09 1.81
N ALA A 100 -2.91 -10.93 2.84
CA ALA A 100 -1.47 -11.00 2.75
C ALA A 100 -0.89 -11.71 3.97
N ARG A 101 0.17 -12.48 3.74
CA ARG A 101 0.89 -13.18 4.79
C ARG A 101 2.23 -12.50 5.03
N LEU A 102 2.53 -12.19 6.28
CA LEU A 102 3.83 -11.61 6.62
C LEU A 102 4.93 -12.65 6.42
N MET A 103 5.83 -12.39 5.50
CA MET A 103 6.91 -13.29 5.13
C MET A 103 8.26 -12.86 5.67
N HIS A 104 8.46 -11.58 5.87
CA HIS A 104 9.75 -11.04 6.29
C HIS A 104 9.59 -9.68 6.92
N THR A 105 10.29 -9.47 8.02
CA THR A 105 10.42 -8.17 8.68
C THR A 105 11.90 -7.85 8.87
N ARG A 106 12.25 -6.63 8.59
CA ARG A 106 13.56 -6.08 8.90
C ARG A 106 13.39 -4.75 9.61
N GLU A 107 13.95 -4.65 10.78
CA GLU A 107 13.95 -3.40 11.52
C GLU A 107 14.97 -2.42 10.93
N GLU A 108 14.64 -1.14 11.03
CA GLU A 108 15.55 -0.08 10.64
C GLU A 108 16.76 -0.04 11.58
N LYS A 109 17.92 0.14 10.99
CA LYS A 109 19.15 0.43 11.75
C LYS A 109 19.70 1.74 11.26
N GLU A 110 19.77 2.70 12.15
CA GLU A 110 20.42 3.96 11.85
C GLU A 110 21.94 3.79 11.92
N ALA A 111 22.64 4.40 10.98
CA ALA A 111 24.08 4.49 11.04
C ALA A 111 24.50 5.29 12.29
N PRO A 112 25.59 4.93 12.98
CA PRO A 112 26.06 5.69 14.13
C PRO A 112 26.35 7.14 13.70
N PRO A 113 26.07 8.14 14.58
CA PRO A 113 26.31 9.52 14.26
C PRO A 113 27.78 9.74 13.91
N LYS A 114 28.03 10.43 12.80
CA LYS A 114 29.38 10.77 12.37
C LYS A 114 30.05 11.66 13.41
N SER A 115 31.30 11.35 13.77
CA SER A 115 32.11 12.21 14.62
C SER A 115 32.28 13.60 13.97
N LEU A 116 32.53 14.63 14.76
CA LEU A 116 32.81 15.97 14.25
C LEU A 116 33.94 15.96 13.18
N LYS A 117 34.96 15.14 13.35
CA LYS A 117 36.01 14.95 12.35
C LYS A 117 35.50 14.41 11.02
N GLU A 118 34.59 13.45 11.03
CA GLU A 118 34.00 12.87 9.83
C GLU A 118 33.04 13.85 9.15
N LYS A 119 32.31 14.65 9.93
CA LYS A 119 31.47 15.74 9.38
C LYS A 119 32.30 16.80 8.66
N PHE A 120 33.44 17.20 9.23
CA PHE A 120 34.38 18.12 8.59
C PHE A 120 34.98 17.53 7.33
N ARG A 121 35.34 16.28 7.35
CA ARG A 121 35.92 15.57 6.20
C ARG A 121 34.92 15.49 5.04
N SER A 122 33.68 15.14 5.32
CA SER A 122 32.64 15.09 4.30
C SER A 122 32.23 16.47 3.77
N ALA A 123 32.39 17.54 4.55
CA ALA A 123 32.17 18.91 4.08
C ALA A 123 33.30 19.39 3.12
N VAL A 124 34.53 18.91 3.32
CA VAL A 124 35.69 19.27 2.48
C VAL A 124 35.82 18.36 1.27
N GLU A 125 35.57 17.08 1.40
CA GLU A 125 35.70 16.06 0.33
C GLU A 125 34.45 15.87 -0.51
N GLY A 126 33.35 16.52 -0.13
CA GLY A 126 32.04 16.32 -0.73
C GLY A 126 31.30 15.07 -0.19
N PRO A 127 30.04 14.90 -0.51
CA PRO A 127 29.30 13.71 -0.09
C PRO A 127 29.96 12.46 -0.66
N PRO A 128 30.09 11.37 0.14
CA PRO A 128 30.56 10.11 -0.42
C PRO A 128 29.69 9.74 -1.61
N LEU A 129 30.33 9.28 -2.68
CA LEU A 129 29.59 8.76 -3.82
C LEU A 129 28.57 7.74 -3.29
N PRO A 130 27.31 7.82 -3.69
CA PRO A 130 26.35 6.81 -3.29
C PRO A 130 26.93 5.44 -3.63
N ALA A 131 26.88 4.52 -2.68
CA ALA A 131 27.14 3.12 -2.97
C ALA A 131 26.41 2.77 -4.26
N GLU A 132 27.03 1.95 -5.12
CA GLU A 132 26.44 1.56 -6.39
C GLU A 132 24.95 1.35 -6.26
N PRO A 133 24.13 1.86 -7.21
CA PRO A 133 22.71 1.74 -7.09
C PRO A 133 22.35 0.28 -6.84
N TRP A 134 21.60 0.07 -5.77
CA TRP A 134 21.17 -1.26 -5.38
C TRP A 134 20.51 -1.95 -6.57
N THR A 135 21.22 -2.90 -7.15
CA THR A 135 20.69 -3.70 -8.25
C THR A 135 20.15 -5.01 -7.67
N TRP A 136 18.84 -5.15 -7.77
CA TRP A 136 18.22 -6.40 -7.40
C TRP A 136 18.49 -7.44 -8.50
N THR A 137 19.12 -8.54 -8.12
CA THR A 137 19.30 -9.70 -8.99
C THR A 137 18.46 -10.85 -8.45
N PRO A 138 17.63 -11.50 -9.29
CA PRO A 138 16.87 -12.66 -8.84
C PRO A 138 17.79 -13.78 -8.35
N ARG A 139 17.48 -14.36 -7.21
CA ARG A 139 18.16 -15.56 -6.74
C ARG A 139 18.09 -16.65 -7.82
N GLY A 140 19.22 -17.24 -8.17
CA GLY A 140 19.31 -18.31 -9.18
C GLY A 140 20.04 -17.95 -10.47
N LYS A 141 20.39 -16.67 -10.67
CA LYS A 141 21.27 -16.28 -11.79
C LYS A 141 22.74 -16.09 -11.38
N ALA A 142 23.04 -16.01 -10.09
CA ALA A 142 24.40 -15.83 -9.60
C ALA A 142 25.24 -17.10 -9.62
N ASP A 143 24.63 -18.29 -9.74
CA ASP A 143 25.33 -19.58 -9.69
C ASP A 143 25.52 -20.25 -11.07
N ARG A 144 25.31 -19.50 -12.15
CA ARG A 144 25.60 -19.98 -13.51
C ARG A 144 26.72 -19.18 -14.15
N VAL A 145 27.86 -19.35 -13.59
CA VAL A 145 29.12 -19.02 -14.27
C VAL A 145 29.95 -20.30 -14.38
#